data_e48399dc52c5667548dbecbedf30956a
#
_entry.id   e48399dc52c5667548dbecbedf30956a
#
_cell.length_a   1.000
_cell.length_b   1.000
_cell.length_c   1.000
_cell.angle_alpha   90.00
_cell.angle_beta   90.00
_cell.angle_gamma   90.00
#
_symmetry.space_group_name_H-M   'P 1'
#
loop_
_entity.id
_entity.type
_entity.pdbx_description
1 polymer ?
#
loop_
_entity_poly.entity_id
_entity_poly.type
_entity_poly.pdbx_seq_one_letter_code
_entity_poly.pdbx_strand_id
1 'polypeptide(L)'
;VTVPASIQRLLDNHNVSYTLADMPHTMPLAPINHITNLREAGAARSVVLENDSGSQLLAITPSDALLDLNRVEQVMSSSYNAVTGEKLQALFDKHGVQALPALPQLDNLPTLVDKRLLENDVVYLDAGIDEQYLQLSQADFQQLVGNTVVSDISTPLAALEAPVEPECDETQILASVSQFTELRVKQRLEETLEMPPLPSTAQRIIQLRVDPNADIGDLATIVEVDPSLAAQVVSWAASPYYSAPGTIKSIHDAIVRVLGFDMVLNLALGLALGKTLEMPKKGPYGVIPYWQQSVYVAATVEALVTIMPRDSRPSFGTAYLAGLLNNFGYLILAEVFPPHFEKINRHIEANPHVSPHGIDRHLVGINRDQLSGWLMEFWNMPESICNALRHQNDPTYDGEDSEYSLLIYLANNLLRQHDVITGASLQPIPDTVYKQLNIDPEQAKEVVANILESNEELKAIAQELEG
;
A
#
# COMPACT_ATOMS: atom_id res chain seq x y z
N VAL A 1 -20.59 -29.94 1.51
CA VAL A 1 -20.38 -28.57 2.06
C VAL A 1 -21.75 -27.92 2.10
N THR A 2 -22.20 -27.45 3.24
CA THR A 2 -23.52 -26.83 3.42
C THR A 2 -23.36 -25.34 3.71
N VAL A 3 -24.12 -24.53 2.98
CA VAL A 3 -24.19 -23.07 3.21
C VAL A 3 -24.55 -22.79 4.69
N PRO A 4 -23.94 -21.81 5.36
CA PRO A 4 -24.27 -21.47 6.74
C PRO A 4 -25.76 -21.24 6.95
N ALA A 5 -26.29 -21.72 8.08
CA ALA A 5 -27.73 -21.74 8.33
C ALA A 5 -28.40 -20.34 8.31
N SER A 6 -27.66 -19.29 8.63
CA SER A 6 -28.11 -17.90 8.57
C SER A 6 -28.35 -17.46 7.13
N ILE A 7 -27.44 -17.81 6.23
CA ILE A 7 -27.50 -17.51 4.79
C ILE A 7 -28.61 -18.32 4.14
N GLN A 8 -28.66 -19.63 4.43
CA GLN A 8 -29.70 -20.51 3.90
C GLN A 8 -31.12 -19.99 4.23
N ARG A 9 -31.35 -19.62 5.48
CA ARG A 9 -32.66 -19.07 5.92
C ARG A 9 -33.04 -17.79 5.16
N LEU A 10 -32.06 -16.93 4.89
CA LEU A 10 -32.31 -15.67 4.16
C LEU A 10 -32.72 -15.97 2.71
N LEU A 11 -32.01 -16.89 2.05
CA LEU A 11 -32.33 -17.32 0.68
C LEU A 11 -33.71 -17.98 0.60
N ASP A 12 -34.00 -18.88 1.55
CA ASP A 12 -35.31 -19.57 1.64
C ASP A 12 -36.48 -18.59 1.87
N ASN A 13 -36.29 -17.60 2.73
CA ASN A 13 -37.32 -16.57 3.01
C ASN A 13 -37.66 -15.72 1.78
N HIS A 14 -36.71 -15.55 0.89
CA HIS A 14 -36.91 -14.81 -0.36
C HIS A 14 -37.30 -15.70 -1.54
N ASN A 15 -37.45 -17.02 -1.35
CA ASN A 15 -37.74 -17.99 -2.42
C ASN A 15 -36.76 -17.90 -3.61
N VAL A 16 -35.47 -17.72 -3.34
CA VAL A 16 -34.44 -17.51 -4.34
C VAL A 16 -33.77 -18.83 -4.68
N SER A 17 -33.60 -19.10 -5.97
CA SER A 17 -32.87 -20.26 -6.45
C SER A 17 -31.41 -19.92 -6.67
N TYR A 18 -30.52 -20.80 -6.22
CA TYR A 18 -29.08 -20.65 -6.42
C TYR A 18 -28.43 -21.98 -6.73
N THR A 19 -27.24 -21.91 -7.31
CA THR A 19 -26.33 -23.06 -7.42
C THR A 19 -25.00 -22.73 -6.71
N LEU A 20 -24.38 -23.75 -6.12
CA LEU A 20 -23.01 -23.58 -5.60
C LEU A 20 -22.03 -23.74 -6.77
N ALA A 21 -21.13 -22.80 -6.90
CA ALA A 21 -20.07 -22.81 -7.89
C ALA A 21 -18.71 -22.77 -7.17
N ASP A 22 -17.79 -23.63 -7.62
CA ASP A 22 -16.38 -23.52 -7.29
C ASP A 22 -15.77 -22.53 -8.26
N MET A 23 -15.14 -21.49 -7.76
CA MET A 23 -14.45 -20.56 -8.64
C MET A 23 -12.98 -20.93 -8.77
N PRO A 24 -12.39 -20.74 -9.95
CA PRO A 24 -10.97 -21.00 -10.13
C PRO A 24 -10.16 -20.15 -9.17
N HIS A 25 -9.17 -20.78 -8.52
CA HIS A 25 -8.30 -20.22 -7.50
C HIS A 25 -7.75 -18.85 -7.89
N THR A 26 -8.32 -17.80 -7.36
CA THR A 26 -7.60 -16.56 -7.13
C THR A 26 -6.86 -16.76 -5.81
N MET A 27 -5.56 -16.40 -5.75
CA MET A 27 -4.76 -16.58 -4.54
C MET A 27 -5.51 -16.09 -3.31
N PRO A 28 -5.51 -16.84 -2.20
CA PRO A 28 -6.14 -16.40 -0.97
C PRO A 28 -5.53 -15.06 -0.55
N LEU A 29 -6.37 -14.11 -0.23
CA LEU A 29 -5.95 -12.93 0.50
C LEU A 29 -5.40 -13.35 1.85
N ALA A 30 -4.39 -12.62 2.29
CA ALA A 30 -3.89 -12.70 3.64
C ALA A 30 -5.03 -12.62 4.68
N PRO A 31 -4.92 -13.36 5.81
CA PRO A 31 -6.01 -13.54 6.79
C PRO A 31 -6.59 -12.25 7.39
N ILE A 32 -5.92 -11.12 7.24
CA ILE A 32 -6.39 -9.82 7.78
C ILE A 32 -7.59 -9.26 7.00
N ASN A 33 -7.77 -9.66 5.73
CA ASN A 33 -8.81 -9.13 4.85
C ASN A 33 -9.50 -10.28 4.10
N HIS A 34 -10.44 -10.95 4.72
CA HIS A 34 -11.31 -11.97 4.10
C HIS A 34 -12.20 -11.34 3.00
N ILE A 35 -11.58 -10.81 1.96
CA ILE A 35 -12.27 -10.23 0.82
C ILE A 35 -11.99 -11.11 -0.38
N THR A 36 -13.06 -11.60 -0.95
CA THR A 36 -13.04 -12.38 -2.17
C THR A 36 -12.42 -11.58 -3.31
N ASN A 37 -11.33 -12.09 -3.87
CA ASN A 37 -10.62 -11.51 -5.01
C ASN A 37 -11.23 -11.90 -6.36
N LEU A 38 -12.54 -12.03 -6.43
CA LEU A 38 -13.20 -12.24 -7.70
C LEU A 38 -13.25 -10.93 -8.48
N ARG A 39 -12.27 -10.71 -9.35
CA ARG A 39 -12.33 -9.69 -10.40
C ARG A 39 -13.13 -10.16 -11.62
N GLU A 40 -14.04 -11.12 -11.45
CA GLU A 40 -14.86 -11.60 -12.53
C GLU A 40 -16.14 -10.78 -12.68
N ALA A 41 -16.55 -10.58 -13.93
CA ALA A 41 -17.80 -9.92 -14.23
C ALA A 41 -18.97 -10.61 -13.52
N GLY A 42 -19.75 -9.85 -12.76
CA GLY A 42 -20.90 -10.36 -12.01
C GLY A 42 -20.60 -10.80 -10.57
N ALA A 43 -19.35 -10.79 -10.11
CA ALA A 43 -19.06 -11.05 -8.71
C ALA A 43 -19.38 -9.82 -7.85
N ALA A 44 -20.10 -10.04 -6.74
CA ALA A 44 -20.46 -9.00 -5.79
C ALA A 44 -19.70 -9.16 -4.48
N ARG A 45 -19.35 -8.04 -3.88
CA ARG A 45 -18.77 -7.96 -2.53
C ARG A 45 -19.62 -7.10 -1.63
N SER A 46 -19.54 -7.33 -0.32
CA SER A 46 -20.19 -6.52 0.70
C SER A 46 -19.18 -5.76 1.54
N VAL A 47 -19.55 -4.56 1.97
CA VAL A 47 -18.81 -3.75 2.94
C VAL A 47 -19.77 -3.24 3.98
N VAL A 48 -19.48 -3.50 5.26
CA VAL A 48 -20.24 -2.88 6.36
C VAL A 48 -19.64 -1.51 6.63
N LEU A 49 -20.49 -0.52 6.58
CA LEU A 49 -20.15 0.88 6.84
C LEU A 49 -20.83 1.34 8.12
N GLU A 50 -20.18 2.22 8.89
CA GLU A 50 -20.70 2.82 10.11
C GLU A 50 -20.51 4.33 10.06
N ASN A 51 -21.55 5.10 10.40
CA ASN A 51 -21.48 6.55 10.50
C ASN A 51 -21.11 7.01 11.92
N ASP A 52 -20.89 8.30 12.11
CA ASP A 52 -20.48 8.89 13.39
C ASP A 52 -21.52 8.69 14.52
N SER A 53 -22.79 8.42 14.17
CA SER A 53 -23.84 8.10 15.13
C SER A 53 -23.88 6.62 15.53
N GLY A 54 -22.99 5.77 14.95
CA GLY A 54 -22.98 4.33 15.16
C GLY A 54 -24.02 3.57 14.33
N SER A 55 -24.71 4.23 13.39
CA SER A 55 -25.65 3.56 12.51
C SER A 55 -24.90 2.84 11.41
N GLN A 56 -25.22 1.56 11.21
CA GLN A 56 -24.56 0.70 10.24
C GLN A 56 -25.36 0.57 8.95
N LEU A 57 -24.64 0.37 7.83
CA LEU A 57 -25.15 0.20 6.47
C LEU A 57 -24.36 -0.93 5.80
N LEU A 58 -25.05 -1.80 5.06
CA LEU A 58 -24.41 -2.79 4.18
C LEU A 58 -24.37 -2.21 2.75
N ALA A 59 -23.18 -1.95 2.23
CA ALA A 59 -22.95 -1.59 0.84
C ALA A 59 -22.59 -2.84 0.03
N ILE A 60 -23.27 -3.06 -1.09
CA ILE A 60 -23.03 -4.19 -2.01
C ILE A 60 -22.60 -3.63 -3.36
N THR A 61 -21.41 -4.00 -3.81
CA THR A 61 -20.80 -3.49 -5.04
C THR A 61 -20.21 -4.61 -5.89
N PRO A 62 -19.99 -4.38 -7.20
CA PRO A 62 -19.15 -5.29 -7.98
C PRO A 62 -17.76 -5.43 -7.38
N SER A 63 -17.19 -6.64 -7.42
CA SER A 63 -15.84 -6.92 -6.91
C SER A 63 -14.73 -6.33 -7.79
N ASP A 64 -15.02 -6.03 -9.05
CA ASP A 64 -14.14 -5.36 -10.01
C ASP A 64 -14.27 -3.82 -9.98
N ALA A 65 -14.76 -3.29 -8.85
CA ALA A 65 -15.01 -1.86 -8.69
C ALA A 65 -14.59 -1.33 -7.31
N LEU A 66 -14.21 -0.06 -7.29
CA LEU A 66 -13.99 0.73 -6.08
C LEU A 66 -15.36 1.18 -5.53
N LEU A 67 -15.65 0.90 -4.27
CA LEU A 67 -16.75 1.54 -3.53
C LEU A 67 -16.39 3.02 -3.29
N ASP A 68 -17.15 3.93 -3.89
CA ASP A 68 -16.93 5.37 -3.75
C ASP A 68 -17.72 5.92 -2.56
N LEU A 69 -17.04 6.16 -1.44
CA LEU A 69 -17.67 6.69 -0.23
C LEU A 69 -18.26 8.08 -0.42
N ASN A 70 -17.75 8.90 -1.36
CA ASN A 70 -18.34 10.20 -1.66
C ASN A 70 -19.74 10.04 -2.29
N ARG A 71 -19.93 9.04 -3.17
CA ARG A 71 -21.23 8.73 -3.74
C ARG A 71 -22.17 8.13 -2.70
N VAL A 72 -21.67 7.28 -1.80
CA VAL A 72 -22.46 6.78 -0.66
C VAL A 72 -22.93 7.94 0.21
N GLU A 73 -22.06 8.89 0.55
CA GLU A 73 -22.42 10.09 1.32
C GLU A 73 -23.51 10.93 0.63
N GLN A 74 -23.45 11.08 -0.69
CA GLN A 74 -24.47 11.80 -1.46
C GLN A 74 -25.86 11.12 -1.39
N VAL A 75 -25.89 9.78 -1.49
CA VAL A 75 -27.12 9.00 -1.43
C VAL A 75 -27.72 8.97 -0.03
N MET A 76 -26.87 8.75 0.97
CA MET A 76 -27.30 8.53 2.36
C MET A 76 -27.34 9.82 3.20
N SER A 77 -26.82 10.94 2.67
CA SER A 77 -26.70 12.24 3.36
C SER A 77 -25.96 12.16 4.71
N SER A 78 -25.00 11.23 4.82
CA SER A 78 -24.20 10.99 6.02
C SER A 78 -22.85 10.42 5.63
N SER A 79 -21.80 10.78 6.38
CA SER A 79 -20.46 10.26 6.21
C SER A 79 -20.33 8.87 6.84
N TYR A 80 -19.67 7.96 6.14
CA TYR A 80 -19.49 6.57 6.54
C TYR A 80 -18.04 6.13 6.49
N ASN A 81 -17.65 5.29 7.44
CA ASN A 81 -16.35 4.61 7.48
C ASN A 81 -16.56 3.10 7.38
N ALA A 82 -15.59 2.37 6.85
CA ALA A 82 -15.66 0.92 6.85
C ALA A 82 -15.54 0.38 8.29
N VAL A 83 -16.34 -0.62 8.60
CA VAL A 83 -16.18 -1.39 9.84
C VAL A 83 -15.03 -2.36 9.66
N THR A 84 -14.03 -2.29 10.54
CA THR A 84 -12.80 -3.09 10.48
C THR A 84 -12.45 -3.71 11.83
N GLY A 85 -11.44 -4.55 11.87
CA GLY A 85 -10.89 -5.13 13.10
C GLY A 85 -11.90 -5.98 13.89
N GLU A 86 -11.87 -5.86 15.21
CA GLU A 86 -12.69 -6.68 16.12
C GLU A 86 -14.20 -6.58 15.85
N LYS A 87 -14.69 -5.41 15.44
CA LYS A 87 -16.11 -5.24 15.10
C LYS A 87 -16.52 -6.06 13.89
N LEU A 88 -15.68 -6.11 12.86
CA LEU A 88 -15.93 -6.91 11.66
C LEU A 88 -15.81 -8.40 11.98
N GLN A 89 -14.82 -8.80 12.77
CA GLN A 89 -14.64 -10.18 13.19
C GLN A 89 -15.85 -10.69 14.00
N ALA A 90 -16.41 -9.87 14.86
CA ALA A 90 -17.62 -10.22 15.62
C ALA A 90 -18.83 -10.49 14.69
N LEU A 91 -18.93 -9.81 13.55
CA LEU A 91 -19.95 -10.11 12.53
C LEU A 91 -19.69 -11.45 11.83
N PHE A 92 -18.44 -11.78 11.51
CA PHE A 92 -18.07 -13.08 10.95
C PHE A 92 -18.42 -14.21 11.92
N ASP A 93 -18.01 -14.09 13.18
CA ASP A 93 -18.26 -15.09 14.22
C ASP A 93 -19.77 -15.30 14.47
N LYS A 94 -20.55 -14.21 14.47
CA LYS A 94 -22.01 -14.25 14.63
C LYS A 94 -22.70 -15.09 13.55
N HIS A 95 -22.24 -15.01 12.33
CA HIS A 95 -22.81 -15.72 11.18
C HIS A 95 -22.13 -17.05 10.90
N GLY A 96 -21.00 -17.33 11.54
CA GLY A 96 -20.17 -18.52 11.27
C GLY A 96 -19.60 -18.53 9.85
N VAL A 97 -19.16 -17.35 9.37
CA VAL A 97 -18.64 -17.12 8.02
C VAL A 97 -17.20 -16.61 8.08
N GLN A 98 -16.46 -16.81 7.01
CA GLN A 98 -15.12 -16.28 6.85
C GLN A 98 -15.11 -14.93 6.09
N ALA A 99 -16.15 -14.69 5.29
CA ALA A 99 -16.42 -13.43 4.63
C ALA A 99 -17.93 -13.13 4.68
N LEU A 100 -18.32 -11.86 4.71
CA LEU A 100 -19.73 -11.50 4.68
C LEU A 100 -20.26 -11.64 3.26
N PRO A 101 -21.28 -12.50 3.05
CA PRO A 101 -21.90 -12.60 1.76
C PRO A 101 -22.60 -11.30 1.36
N ALA A 102 -22.57 -10.99 0.06
CA ALA A 102 -23.20 -9.79 -0.48
C ALA A 102 -24.73 -9.96 -0.59
N LEU A 103 -25.36 -10.30 0.54
CA LEU A 103 -26.79 -10.55 0.65
C LEU A 103 -27.50 -9.33 1.22
N PRO A 104 -28.46 -8.74 0.47
CA PRO A 104 -29.27 -7.64 0.99
C PRO A 104 -29.97 -8.02 2.29
N GLN A 105 -30.09 -7.03 3.20
CA GLN A 105 -30.71 -7.18 4.51
C GLN A 105 -30.05 -8.22 5.44
N LEU A 106 -28.83 -8.65 5.15
CA LEU A 106 -28.04 -9.44 6.08
C LEU A 106 -28.00 -8.72 7.44
N ASP A 107 -28.32 -9.46 8.51
CA ASP A 107 -28.40 -8.92 9.86
C ASP A 107 -29.44 -7.79 10.05
N ASN A 108 -30.42 -7.68 9.18
CA ASN A 108 -31.40 -6.59 9.09
C ASN A 108 -30.77 -5.19 8.89
N LEU A 109 -29.52 -5.14 8.39
CA LEU A 109 -28.86 -3.88 8.06
C LEU A 109 -29.57 -3.19 6.90
N PRO A 110 -29.78 -1.88 6.96
CA PRO A 110 -30.10 -1.10 5.79
C PRO A 110 -29.09 -1.41 4.68
N THR A 111 -29.59 -1.60 3.45
CA THR A 111 -28.71 -2.06 2.37
C THR A 111 -28.73 -1.08 1.21
N LEU A 112 -27.55 -0.81 0.66
CA LEU A 112 -27.33 0.00 -0.53
C LEU A 112 -26.64 -0.85 -1.59
N VAL A 113 -27.27 -1.02 -2.75
CA VAL A 113 -26.78 -1.90 -3.82
C VAL A 113 -26.36 -1.07 -5.02
N ASP A 114 -25.19 -1.40 -5.59
CA ASP A 114 -24.75 -0.77 -6.83
C ASP A 114 -25.60 -1.23 -8.02
N LYS A 115 -26.08 -0.28 -8.83
CA LYS A 115 -26.96 -0.54 -9.97
C LYS A 115 -26.34 -1.48 -11.01
N ARG A 116 -24.99 -1.51 -11.16
CA ARG A 116 -24.29 -2.33 -12.15
C ARG A 116 -24.43 -3.82 -11.90
N LEU A 117 -24.65 -4.23 -10.63
CA LEU A 117 -24.92 -5.63 -10.32
C LEU A 117 -26.24 -6.12 -10.93
N LEU A 118 -27.20 -5.22 -11.14
CA LEU A 118 -28.50 -5.56 -11.76
C LEU A 118 -28.44 -5.66 -13.28
N GLU A 119 -27.31 -5.28 -13.88
CA GLU A 119 -27.09 -5.36 -15.34
C GLU A 119 -26.48 -6.70 -15.76
N ASN A 120 -26.01 -7.53 -14.80
CA ASN A 120 -25.40 -8.82 -15.09
C ASN A 120 -26.45 -9.94 -15.20
N ASP A 121 -26.30 -10.82 -16.19
CA ASP A 121 -27.19 -11.99 -16.36
C ASP A 121 -27.05 -12.99 -15.20
N VAL A 122 -25.85 -13.07 -14.62
CA VAL A 122 -25.50 -13.93 -13.48
C VAL A 122 -24.74 -13.10 -12.45
N VAL A 123 -25.09 -13.28 -11.18
CA VAL A 123 -24.41 -12.65 -10.05
C VAL A 123 -23.84 -13.71 -9.12
N TYR A 124 -22.59 -13.53 -8.76
CA TYR A 124 -21.86 -14.42 -7.84
C TYR A 124 -21.70 -13.74 -6.49
N LEU A 125 -22.17 -14.40 -5.43
CA LEU A 125 -22.04 -13.93 -4.06
C LEU A 125 -21.16 -14.90 -3.27
N ASP A 126 -20.32 -14.41 -2.38
CA ASP A 126 -19.60 -15.25 -1.45
C ASP A 126 -20.58 -16.11 -0.64
N ALA A 127 -20.32 -17.40 -0.53
CA ALA A 127 -21.18 -18.31 0.24
C ALA A 127 -20.90 -18.25 1.76
N GLY A 128 -19.91 -17.48 2.20
CA GLY A 128 -19.45 -17.40 3.58
C GLY A 128 -18.57 -18.58 4.01
N ILE A 129 -18.18 -19.44 3.10
CA ILE A 129 -17.33 -20.63 3.27
C ILE A 129 -16.26 -20.64 2.20
N ASP A 130 -15.10 -21.24 2.54
CA ASP A 130 -13.94 -21.25 1.65
C ASP A 130 -14.28 -21.73 0.22
N GLU A 131 -13.81 -20.96 -0.75
CA GLU A 131 -13.80 -21.28 -2.19
C GLU A 131 -15.17 -21.56 -2.81
N GLN A 132 -16.28 -21.23 -2.12
CA GLN A 132 -17.63 -21.47 -2.59
C GLN A 132 -18.40 -20.18 -2.82
N TYR A 133 -19.10 -20.12 -3.95
CA TYR A 133 -19.93 -18.98 -4.35
C TYR A 133 -21.37 -19.42 -4.62
N LEU A 134 -22.27 -18.55 -4.25
CA LEU A 134 -23.68 -18.65 -4.66
C LEU A 134 -23.81 -18.00 -6.03
N GLN A 135 -24.16 -18.80 -7.03
CA GLN A 135 -24.47 -18.32 -8.36
C GLN A 135 -25.97 -18.12 -8.48
N LEU A 136 -26.41 -16.90 -8.76
CA LEU A 136 -27.79 -16.50 -8.91
C LEU A 136 -28.06 -15.97 -10.32
N SER A 137 -29.29 -16.20 -10.82
CA SER A 137 -29.76 -15.47 -11.99
C SER A 137 -30.01 -14.01 -11.68
N GLN A 138 -30.01 -13.14 -12.69
CA GLN A 138 -30.39 -11.74 -12.54
C GLN A 138 -31.74 -11.57 -11.84
N ALA A 139 -32.72 -12.39 -12.23
CA ALA A 139 -34.08 -12.35 -11.66
C ALA A 139 -34.09 -12.70 -10.16
N ASP A 140 -33.37 -13.75 -9.77
CA ASP A 140 -33.24 -14.16 -8.36
C ASP A 140 -32.50 -13.09 -7.53
N PHE A 141 -31.45 -12.49 -8.09
CA PHE A 141 -30.74 -11.40 -7.43
C PHE A 141 -31.60 -10.14 -7.28
N GLN A 142 -32.37 -9.76 -8.34
CA GLN A 142 -33.35 -8.67 -8.25
C GLN A 142 -34.42 -8.93 -7.19
N GLN A 143 -34.85 -10.18 -7.02
CA GLN A 143 -35.80 -10.57 -5.98
C GLN A 143 -35.20 -10.39 -4.57
N LEU A 144 -33.91 -10.73 -4.37
CA LEU A 144 -33.18 -10.48 -3.11
C LEU A 144 -33.03 -8.98 -2.84
N VAL A 145 -32.73 -8.18 -3.86
CA VAL A 145 -32.59 -6.73 -3.74
C VAL A 145 -33.91 -6.09 -3.30
N GLY A 146 -35.03 -6.55 -3.84
CA GLY A 146 -36.38 -6.12 -3.44
C GLY A 146 -36.55 -4.59 -3.39
N ASN A 147 -36.87 -4.06 -2.22
CA ASN A 147 -37.07 -2.63 -1.99
C ASN A 147 -35.86 -1.91 -1.38
N THR A 148 -34.67 -2.49 -1.46
CA THR A 148 -33.45 -1.83 -0.99
C THR A 148 -33.08 -0.63 -1.86
N VAL A 149 -32.25 0.26 -1.34
CA VAL A 149 -31.79 1.43 -2.12
C VAL A 149 -30.79 0.96 -3.17
N VAL A 150 -31.07 1.28 -4.44
CA VAL A 150 -30.18 1.00 -5.58
C VAL A 150 -29.66 2.31 -6.13
N SER A 151 -28.34 2.44 -6.26
CA SER A 151 -27.71 3.67 -6.78
C SER A 151 -26.36 3.36 -7.43
N ASP A 152 -25.79 4.33 -8.11
CA ASP A 152 -24.43 4.28 -8.66
C ASP A 152 -23.43 4.68 -7.55
N ILE A 153 -22.83 3.70 -6.89
CA ILE A 153 -21.94 3.93 -5.73
C ILE A 153 -20.52 3.43 -5.95
N SER A 154 -20.16 3.01 -7.14
CA SER A 154 -18.83 2.46 -7.38
C SER A 154 -18.22 2.89 -8.72
N THR A 155 -16.92 2.78 -8.84
CA THR A 155 -16.14 3.10 -10.03
C THR A 155 -15.39 1.85 -10.51
N PRO A 156 -15.49 1.44 -11.80
CA PRO A 156 -14.77 0.29 -12.34
C PRO A 156 -13.27 0.39 -12.14
N LEU A 157 -12.60 -0.69 -11.75
CA LEU A 157 -11.14 -0.72 -11.58
C LEU A 157 -10.40 -0.41 -12.88
N ALA A 158 -10.92 -0.87 -14.03
CA ALA A 158 -10.35 -0.57 -15.34
C ALA A 158 -10.21 0.94 -15.62
N ALA A 159 -11.09 1.77 -15.03
CA ALA A 159 -10.99 3.24 -15.14
C ALA A 159 -9.89 3.83 -14.24
N LEU A 160 -9.44 3.10 -13.22
CA LEU A 160 -8.43 3.53 -12.25
C LEU A 160 -7.02 3.05 -12.62
N GLU A 161 -6.91 1.99 -13.41
CA GLU A 161 -5.67 1.31 -13.77
C GLU A 161 -5.04 1.82 -15.09
N ALA A 162 -5.61 2.88 -15.69
CA ALA A 162 -5.05 3.45 -16.93
C ALA A 162 -3.60 3.91 -16.73
N PRO A 163 -2.67 3.57 -17.64
CA PRO A 163 -1.28 4.02 -17.58
C PRO A 163 -1.17 5.55 -17.52
N VAL A 164 -0.16 6.05 -16.83
CA VAL A 164 0.18 7.48 -16.80
C VAL A 164 1.57 7.67 -17.37
N GLU A 165 1.68 8.48 -18.42
CA GLU A 165 2.95 8.82 -19.04
C GLU A 165 3.76 9.72 -18.08
N PRO A 166 5.03 9.34 -17.75
CA PRO A 166 5.87 10.10 -16.81
C PRO A 166 6.09 11.56 -17.23
N GLU A 167 6.16 11.83 -18.53
CA GLU A 167 6.33 13.19 -19.09
C GLU A 167 5.18 14.14 -18.73
N CYS A 168 4.04 13.60 -18.31
CA CYS A 168 2.88 14.36 -17.87
C CYS A 168 2.86 14.60 -16.35
N ASP A 169 3.73 13.98 -15.57
CA ASP A 169 3.66 13.99 -14.10
C ASP A 169 3.69 15.40 -13.53
N GLU A 170 4.66 16.22 -13.90
CA GLU A 170 4.75 17.60 -13.40
C GLU A 170 3.48 18.41 -13.70
N THR A 171 2.97 18.32 -14.93
CA THR A 171 1.75 19.03 -15.33
C THR A 171 0.54 18.54 -14.55
N GLN A 172 0.40 17.25 -14.34
CA GLN A 172 -0.70 16.65 -13.58
C GLN A 172 -0.62 17.00 -12.09
N ILE A 173 0.57 16.94 -11.51
CA ILE A 173 0.82 17.32 -10.11
C ILE A 173 0.46 18.80 -9.90
N LEU A 174 0.98 19.70 -10.73
CA LEU A 174 0.69 21.13 -10.64
C LEU A 174 -0.80 21.43 -10.84
N ALA A 175 -1.46 20.76 -11.78
CA ALA A 175 -2.90 20.90 -12.00
C ALA A 175 -3.70 20.45 -10.78
N SER A 176 -3.38 19.28 -10.23
CA SER A 176 -4.02 18.74 -9.02
C SER A 176 -3.80 19.65 -7.81
N VAL A 177 -2.57 20.05 -7.57
CA VAL A 177 -2.22 21.00 -6.49
C VAL A 177 -2.97 22.31 -6.65
N SER A 178 -3.01 22.90 -7.86
CA SER A 178 -3.72 24.14 -8.14
C SER A 178 -5.22 24.01 -7.88
N GLN A 179 -5.85 22.94 -8.33
CA GLN A 179 -7.27 22.69 -8.12
C GLN A 179 -7.63 22.65 -6.62
N PHE A 180 -6.78 22.02 -5.80
CA PHE A 180 -7.02 21.92 -4.36
C PHE A 180 -6.56 23.17 -3.60
N THR A 181 -5.59 23.93 -4.14
CA THR A 181 -5.16 25.23 -3.57
C THR A 181 -6.24 26.28 -3.74
N GLU A 182 -6.95 26.34 -4.86
CA GLU A 182 -8.08 27.27 -5.03
C GLU A 182 -9.21 27.01 -4.01
N LEU A 183 -9.45 25.76 -3.67
CA LEU A 183 -10.36 25.38 -2.59
C LEU A 183 -9.83 25.78 -1.21
N ARG A 184 -8.51 25.69 -0.99
CA ARG A 184 -7.84 26.14 0.24
C ARG A 184 -7.85 27.65 0.38
N VAL A 185 -7.58 28.41 -0.69
CA VAL A 185 -7.57 29.89 -0.68
C VAL A 185 -8.94 30.44 -0.32
N LYS A 186 -10.03 29.75 -0.65
CA LYS A 186 -11.38 30.10 -0.17
C LYS A 186 -11.58 29.81 1.33
N GLN A 187 -10.80 28.94 1.92
CA GLN A 187 -10.91 28.53 3.34
C GLN A 187 -9.83 29.15 4.25
N ARG A 188 -8.63 29.45 3.73
CA ARG A 188 -7.51 30.07 4.47
C ARG A 188 -6.62 30.89 3.53
N LEU A 189 -6.61 32.19 3.73
CA LEU A 189 -5.93 33.16 2.87
C LEU A 189 -4.38 33.24 3.03
N GLU A 190 -3.70 32.37 3.78
CA GLU A 190 -2.32 32.61 4.20
C GLU A 190 -1.30 31.46 4.00
N GLU A 191 -1.63 30.33 3.42
CA GLU A 191 -0.64 29.26 3.25
C GLU A 191 -0.38 28.97 1.77
N THR A 192 0.69 29.53 1.23
CA THR A 192 1.36 29.03 0.00
C THR A 192 1.77 27.58 0.21
N LEU A 193 1.60 26.76 -0.81
CA LEU A 193 2.04 25.37 -0.81
C LEU A 193 3.58 25.39 -0.86
N GLU A 194 4.21 25.40 0.29
CA GLU A 194 5.65 25.27 0.41
C GLU A 194 5.98 23.77 0.41
N MET A 195 6.66 23.32 -0.64
CA MET A 195 7.28 22.00 -0.62
C MET A 195 8.30 21.94 0.52
N PRO A 196 8.34 20.85 1.29
CA PRO A 196 9.29 20.74 2.39
C PRO A 196 10.73 20.92 1.87
N PRO A 197 11.52 21.83 2.47
CA PRO A 197 12.88 22.07 2.03
C PRO A 197 13.75 20.85 2.33
N LEU A 198 14.65 20.55 1.41
CA LEU A 198 15.64 19.49 1.61
C LEU A 198 16.52 19.81 2.83
N PRO A 199 16.66 18.90 3.82
CA PRO A 199 17.53 19.13 4.99
C PRO A 199 18.97 19.41 4.58
N SER A 200 19.64 20.31 5.29
CA SER A 200 21.03 20.67 4.98
C SER A 200 21.98 19.47 5.03
N THR A 201 21.75 18.53 5.94
CA THR A 201 22.51 17.27 6.02
C THR A 201 22.30 16.41 4.78
N ALA A 202 21.05 16.25 4.32
CA ALA A 202 20.76 15.53 3.10
C ALA A 202 21.40 16.19 1.87
N GLN A 203 21.35 17.52 1.76
CA GLN A 203 22.03 18.26 0.67
C GLN A 203 23.54 17.95 0.64
N ARG A 204 24.19 17.99 1.79
CA ARG A 204 25.65 17.70 1.90
C ARG A 204 25.97 16.24 1.54
N ILE A 205 25.13 15.29 1.93
CA ILE A 205 25.31 13.88 1.58
C ILE A 205 25.15 13.69 0.06
N ILE A 206 24.14 14.33 -0.57
CA ILE A 206 23.96 14.29 -2.02
C ILE A 206 25.18 14.87 -2.76
N GLN A 207 25.72 15.99 -2.27
CA GLN A 207 26.93 16.58 -2.83
C GLN A 207 28.15 15.68 -2.68
N LEU A 208 28.31 15.02 -1.51
CA LEU A 208 29.40 14.08 -1.27
C LEU A 208 29.34 12.89 -2.22
N ARG A 209 28.13 12.41 -2.54
CA ARG A 209 27.91 11.27 -3.43
C ARG A 209 28.55 11.45 -4.81
N VAL A 210 28.55 12.67 -5.33
CA VAL A 210 29.09 13.00 -6.67
C VAL A 210 30.54 13.49 -6.62
N ASP A 211 31.13 13.60 -5.44
CA ASP A 211 32.53 13.99 -5.28
C ASP A 211 33.44 12.77 -5.50
N PRO A 212 34.29 12.77 -6.54
CA PRO A 212 35.19 11.64 -6.80
C PRO A 212 36.31 11.49 -5.75
N ASN A 213 36.53 12.50 -4.89
CA ASN A 213 37.53 12.47 -3.82
C ASN A 213 36.93 12.21 -2.45
N ALA A 214 35.61 11.95 -2.37
CA ALA A 214 34.92 11.67 -1.11
C ALA A 214 35.56 10.53 -0.34
N ASP A 215 35.77 10.73 0.93
CA ASP A 215 36.34 9.71 1.82
C ASP A 215 35.45 9.43 3.05
N ILE A 216 35.87 8.44 3.85
CA ILE A 216 35.15 8.03 5.06
C ILE A 216 35.05 9.18 6.07
N GLY A 217 36.10 10.01 6.16
CA GLY A 217 36.17 11.13 7.09
C GLY A 217 35.15 12.23 6.71
N ASP A 218 34.97 12.48 5.41
CA ASP A 218 34.00 13.43 4.90
C ASP A 218 32.58 13.02 5.27
N LEU A 219 32.23 11.77 5.02
CA LEU A 219 30.91 11.22 5.36
C LEU A 219 30.68 11.26 6.88
N ALA A 220 31.65 10.79 7.66
CA ALA A 220 31.55 10.83 9.12
C ALA A 220 31.32 12.26 9.62
N THR A 221 32.09 13.24 9.11
CA THR A 221 31.94 14.66 9.48
C THR A 221 30.56 15.20 9.16
N ILE A 222 29.96 14.83 8.01
CA ILE A 222 28.64 15.30 7.63
C ILE A 222 27.56 14.70 8.55
N VAL A 223 27.63 13.40 8.81
CA VAL A 223 26.64 12.68 9.63
C VAL A 223 26.71 13.10 11.09
N GLU A 224 27.92 13.32 11.64
CA GLU A 224 28.15 13.70 13.03
C GLU A 224 27.71 15.14 13.38
N VAL A 225 27.43 15.98 12.37
CA VAL A 225 26.82 17.32 12.59
C VAL A 225 25.41 17.18 13.20
N ASP A 226 24.67 16.12 12.88
CA ASP A 226 23.41 15.78 13.52
C ASP A 226 23.60 14.59 14.49
N PRO A 227 23.67 14.85 15.82
CA PRO A 227 23.93 13.78 16.80
C PRO A 227 22.82 12.70 16.80
N SER A 228 21.57 13.07 16.49
CA SER A 228 20.48 12.10 16.39
C SER A 228 20.66 11.17 15.19
N LEU A 229 21.04 11.73 14.04
CA LEU A 229 21.33 10.94 12.84
C LEU A 229 22.54 10.03 13.06
N ALA A 230 23.60 10.56 13.67
CA ALA A 230 24.79 9.77 13.99
C ALA A 230 24.47 8.60 14.92
N ALA A 231 23.67 8.82 15.97
CA ALA A 231 23.25 7.78 16.89
C ALA A 231 22.41 6.71 16.17
N GLN A 232 21.48 7.10 15.30
CA GLN A 232 20.67 6.16 14.52
C GLN A 232 21.52 5.30 13.59
N VAL A 233 22.49 5.86 12.85
CA VAL A 233 23.40 5.11 11.97
C VAL A 233 24.26 4.13 12.76
N VAL A 234 24.80 4.54 13.91
CA VAL A 234 25.62 3.66 14.78
C VAL A 234 24.76 2.55 15.37
N SER A 235 23.56 2.84 15.85
CA SER A 235 22.62 1.84 16.38
C SER A 235 22.24 0.83 15.31
N TRP A 236 21.95 1.30 14.11
CA TRP A 236 21.65 0.45 12.97
C TRP A 236 22.76 -0.55 12.67
N ALA A 237 24.01 -0.05 12.54
CA ALA A 237 25.16 -0.88 12.32
C ALA A 237 25.49 -1.84 13.50
N ALA A 238 25.09 -1.47 14.72
CA ALA A 238 25.27 -2.29 15.92
C ALA A 238 24.14 -3.30 16.14
N SER A 239 23.09 -3.25 15.32
CA SER A 239 21.94 -4.14 15.48
C SER A 239 22.34 -5.61 15.27
N PRO A 240 21.72 -6.56 15.98
CA PRO A 240 21.98 -7.98 15.81
C PRO A 240 21.75 -8.49 14.38
N TYR A 241 20.90 -7.81 13.62
CA TYR A 241 20.62 -8.12 12.22
C TYR A 241 21.90 -8.16 11.35
N TYR A 242 22.83 -7.20 11.56
CA TYR A 242 24.09 -7.16 10.82
C TYR A 242 25.21 -8.00 11.46
N SER A 243 24.96 -8.62 12.61
CA SER A 243 25.91 -9.52 13.30
C SER A 243 27.33 -8.94 13.43
N ALA A 244 27.43 -7.64 13.73
CA ALA A 244 28.70 -6.91 13.78
C ALA A 244 29.68 -7.50 14.80
N PRO A 245 30.94 -7.75 14.44
CA PRO A 245 31.94 -8.26 15.39
C PRO A 245 32.35 -7.16 16.38
N GLY A 246 32.10 -7.37 17.66
CA GLY A 246 32.45 -6.44 18.75
C GLY A 246 31.50 -5.24 18.83
N THR A 247 31.92 -4.18 19.53
CA THR A 247 31.09 -2.97 19.75
C THR A 247 31.33 -1.94 18.65
N ILE A 248 30.25 -1.44 18.03
CA ILE A 248 30.30 -0.31 17.10
C ILE A 248 30.05 0.97 17.88
N LYS A 249 30.94 1.96 17.77
CA LYS A 249 30.92 3.18 18.60
C LYS A 249 30.94 4.47 17.80
N SER A 250 31.16 4.42 16.49
CA SER A 250 31.30 5.60 15.63
C SER A 250 30.80 5.33 14.22
N ILE A 251 30.59 6.39 13.46
CA ILE A 251 30.29 6.31 12.02
C ILE A 251 31.42 5.62 11.27
N HIS A 252 32.67 5.90 11.64
CA HIS A 252 33.84 5.23 11.06
C HIS A 252 33.79 3.70 11.29
N ASP A 253 33.45 3.26 12.51
CA ASP A 253 33.27 1.83 12.79
C ASP A 253 32.16 1.21 11.95
N ALA A 254 31.01 1.91 11.80
CA ALA A 254 29.88 1.47 10.99
C ALA A 254 30.27 1.27 9.53
N ILE A 255 31.06 2.20 8.97
CA ILE A 255 31.54 2.12 7.59
C ILE A 255 32.56 1.00 7.41
N VAL A 256 33.63 0.97 8.23
CA VAL A 256 34.78 0.11 7.97
C VAL A 256 34.50 -1.34 8.33
N ARG A 257 33.67 -1.59 9.35
CA ARG A 257 33.58 -2.92 9.96
C ARG A 257 32.27 -3.63 9.62
N VAL A 258 31.21 -2.92 9.19
CA VAL A 258 29.87 -3.49 9.07
C VAL A 258 29.24 -3.20 7.71
N LEU A 259 28.88 -1.95 7.45
CA LEU A 259 27.97 -1.56 6.36
C LEU A 259 28.70 -1.16 5.07
N GLY A 260 29.93 -0.65 5.17
CA GLY A 260 30.62 -0.04 4.04
C GLY A 260 30.18 1.42 3.78
N PHE A 261 30.96 2.13 2.94
CA PHE A 261 30.75 3.55 2.65
C PHE A 261 29.40 3.82 1.96
N ASP A 262 29.13 3.09 0.88
CA ASP A 262 27.92 3.27 0.07
C ASP A 262 26.64 3.05 0.89
N MET A 263 26.62 2.01 1.71
CA MET A 263 25.47 1.71 2.55
C MET A 263 25.24 2.78 3.63
N VAL A 264 26.31 3.23 4.33
CA VAL A 264 26.17 4.28 5.36
C VAL A 264 25.76 5.62 4.74
N LEU A 265 26.29 5.97 3.57
CA LEU A 265 25.90 7.17 2.84
C LEU A 265 24.40 7.17 2.53
N ASN A 266 23.90 6.08 1.95
CA ASN A 266 22.51 5.96 1.56
C ASN A 266 21.56 5.82 2.78
N LEU A 267 21.96 5.10 3.81
CA LEU A 267 21.22 4.99 5.07
C LEU A 267 21.09 6.38 5.73
N ALA A 268 22.19 7.12 5.87
CA ALA A 268 22.17 8.46 6.46
C ALA A 268 21.32 9.43 5.65
N LEU A 269 21.34 9.31 4.31
CA LEU A 269 20.48 10.08 3.43
C LEU A 269 19.00 9.77 3.66
N GLY A 270 18.63 8.49 3.68
CA GLY A 270 17.24 8.05 3.92
C GLY A 270 16.71 8.50 5.28
N LEU A 271 17.52 8.38 6.34
CA LEU A 271 17.18 8.85 7.69
C LEU A 271 17.03 10.37 7.76
N ALA A 272 17.89 11.12 7.07
CA ALA A 272 17.79 12.58 7.00
C ALA A 272 16.52 13.04 6.26
N LEU A 273 16.17 12.35 5.17
CA LEU A 273 14.94 12.62 4.40
C LEU A 273 13.69 12.25 5.21
N GLY A 274 13.72 11.17 5.96
CA GLY A 274 12.60 10.73 6.80
C GLY A 274 12.19 11.75 7.87
N LYS A 275 13.11 12.63 8.30
CA LYS A 275 12.82 13.70 9.25
C LYS A 275 12.13 14.93 8.63
N THR A 276 12.01 14.98 7.30
CA THR A 276 11.45 16.16 6.60
C THR A 276 9.95 16.24 6.64
N LEU A 277 9.29 15.10 6.76
CA LEU A 277 7.83 14.98 6.70
C LEU A 277 7.30 14.46 8.03
N GLU A 278 6.20 15.04 8.50
CA GLU A 278 5.56 14.58 9.72
C GLU A 278 4.79 13.28 9.46
N MET A 279 4.92 12.34 10.41
CA MET A 279 4.14 11.11 10.37
C MET A 279 2.66 11.39 10.62
N PRO A 280 1.77 10.95 9.72
CA PRO A 280 0.34 11.09 9.93
C PRO A 280 -0.11 10.31 11.17
N LYS A 281 -0.85 10.97 12.06
CA LYS A 281 -1.36 10.36 13.32
C LYS A 281 -2.49 9.36 13.09
N LYS A 282 -3.11 9.38 11.90
CA LYS A 282 -4.24 8.53 11.51
C LYS A 282 -4.00 7.98 10.11
N GLY A 283 -4.39 6.74 9.87
CA GLY A 283 -4.32 6.15 8.54
C GLY A 283 -4.40 4.62 8.58
N PRO A 284 -4.53 3.96 7.44
CA PRO A 284 -4.69 2.51 7.33
C PRO A 284 -3.44 1.74 7.78
N TYR A 285 -2.31 2.42 7.98
CA TYR A 285 -1.07 1.83 8.50
C TYR A 285 -1.07 1.68 10.04
N GLY A 286 -2.18 1.96 10.73
CA GLY A 286 -2.26 1.90 12.18
C GLY A 286 -2.00 0.51 12.79
N VAL A 287 -2.11 -0.56 12.01
CA VAL A 287 -1.82 -1.93 12.46
C VAL A 287 -0.33 -2.26 12.31
N ILE A 288 0.29 -1.81 11.22
CA ILE A 288 1.73 -1.98 10.98
C ILE A 288 2.35 -0.59 10.80
N PRO A 289 3.24 -0.17 11.70
CA PRO A 289 3.85 1.16 11.66
C PRO A 289 4.55 1.45 10.33
N TYR A 290 4.52 2.70 9.91
CA TYR A 290 5.11 3.15 8.63
C TYR A 290 6.58 2.75 8.50
N TRP A 291 7.39 3.09 9.50
CA TRP A 291 8.83 2.80 9.47
C TRP A 291 9.12 1.30 9.54
N GLN A 292 8.30 0.54 10.24
CA GLN A 292 8.43 -0.91 10.23
C GLN A 292 8.29 -1.46 8.81
N GLN A 293 7.27 -1.04 8.06
CA GLN A 293 7.10 -1.47 6.67
C GLN A 293 8.30 -1.08 5.80
N SER A 294 8.76 0.17 5.91
CA SER A 294 9.90 0.69 5.16
C SER A 294 11.20 -0.09 5.43
N VAL A 295 11.47 -0.42 6.69
CA VAL A 295 12.65 -1.21 7.11
C VAL A 295 12.58 -2.64 6.54
N TYR A 296 11.41 -3.29 6.60
CA TYR A 296 11.25 -4.63 6.04
C TYR A 296 11.47 -4.65 4.52
N VAL A 297 10.94 -3.66 3.81
CA VAL A 297 11.16 -3.56 2.37
C VAL A 297 12.62 -3.30 2.05
N ALA A 298 13.28 -2.38 2.76
CA ALA A 298 14.70 -2.09 2.57
C ALA A 298 15.58 -3.30 2.80
N ALA A 299 15.39 -4.02 3.91
CA ALA A 299 16.13 -5.24 4.24
C ALA A 299 15.88 -6.37 3.22
N THR A 300 14.63 -6.52 2.76
CA THR A 300 14.29 -7.52 1.74
C THR A 300 14.93 -7.18 0.40
N VAL A 301 14.90 -5.92 -0.04
CA VAL A 301 15.56 -5.45 -1.26
C VAL A 301 17.06 -5.71 -1.20
N GLU A 302 17.72 -5.35 -0.09
CA GLU A 302 19.16 -5.62 0.13
C GLU A 302 19.45 -7.12 0.02
N ALA A 303 18.67 -7.96 0.69
CA ALA A 303 18.84 -9.40 0.66
C ALA A 303 18.61 -10.00 -0.74
N LEU A 304 17.61 -9.50 -1.49
CA LEU A 304 17.39 -9.90 -2.88
C LEU A 304 18.57 -9.56 -3.78
N VAL A 305 19.22 -8.41 -3.60
CA VAL A 305 20.45 -8.05 -4.33
C VAL A 305 21.56 -9.08 -4.08
N THR A 306 21.65 -9.66 -2.88
CA THR A 306 22.72 -10.64 -2.56
C THR A 306 22.61 -11.93 -3.37
N ILE A 307 21.39 -12.33 -3.77
CA ILE A 307 21.16 -13.56 -4.55
C ILE A 307 21.24 -13.32 -6.07
N MET A 308 21.28 -12.06 -6.52
CA MET A 308 21.51 -11.74 -7.94
C MET A 308 22.92 -12.14 -8.39
N PRO A 309 23.13 -12.47 -9.69
CA PRO A 309 24.45 -12.68 -10.24
C PRO A 309 25.36 -11.45 -10.07
N ARG A 310 26.63 -11.65 -9.73
CA ARG A 310 27.56 -10.55 -9.42
C ARG A 310 27.65 -9.48 -10.50
N ASP A 311 27.59 -9.89 -11.76
CA ASP A 311 27.75 -8.99 -12.91
C ASP A 311 26.52 -8.10 -13.18
N SER A 312 25.37 -8.44 -12.60
CA SER A 312 24.10 -7.70 -12.75
C SER A 312 23.59 -7.10 -11.43
N ARG A 313 24.42 -7.12 -10.36
CA ARG A 313 24.03 -6.55 -9.08
C ARG A 313 24.04 -5.03 -9.12
N PRO A 314 22.92 -4.38 -8.78
CA PRO A 314 22.92 -2.95 -8.53
C PRO A 314 23.68 -2.58 -7.25
N SER A 315 23.88 -1.29 -6.98
CA SER A 315 24.46 -0.81 -5.73
C SER A 315 23.58 -1.21 -4.54
N PHE A 316 24.16 -1.86 -3.54
CA PHE A 316 23.47 -2.27 -2.31
C PHE A 316 22.86 -1.07 -1.58
N GLY A 317 23.64 0.00 -1.40
CA GLY A 317 23.18 1.18 -0.68
C GLY A 317 22.07 1.91 -1.43
N THR A 318 22.16 2.01 -2.75
CA THR A 318 21.08 2.62 -3.57
C THR A 318 19.81 1.77 -3.52
N ALA A 319 19.92 0.44 -3.63
CA ALA A 319 18.80 -0.48 -3.53
C ALA A 319 18.13 -0.40 -2.14
N TYR A 320 18.95 -0.37 -1.08
CA TYR A 320 18.47 -0.19 0.29
C TYR A 320 17.73 1.13 0.47
N LEU A 321 18.30 2.26 -0.01
CA LEU A 321 17.66 3.58 0.06
C LEU A 321 16.33 3.59 -0.69
N ALA A 322 16.28 3.03 -1.89
CA ALA A 322 15.06 2.92 -2.67
C ALA A 322 13.98 2.13 -1.92
N GLY A 323 14.36 1.01 -1.31
CA GLY A 323 13.50 0.22 -0.43
C GLY A 323 13.03 0.99 0.80
N LEU A 324 13.89 1.75 1.46
CA LEU A 324 13.55 2.54 2.65
C LEU A 324 12.57 3.69 2.34
N LEU A 325 12.69 4.28 1.15
CA LEU A 325 11.84 5.39 0.70
C LEU A 325 10.59 4.91 -0.09
N ASN A 326 10.38 3.62 -0.26
CA ASN A 326 9.33 3.07 -1.13
C ASN A 326 7.95 3.68 -0.89
N ASN A 327 7.61 3.96 0.36
CA ASN A 327 6.31 4.47 0.75
C ASN A 327 6.30 5.99 1.04
N PHE A 328 7.36 6.71 0.62
CA PHE A 328 7.53 8.13 0.92
C PHE A 328 6.40 9.00 0.36
N GLY A 329 5.83 8.61 -0.78
CA GLY A 329 4.66 9.27 -1.38
C GLY A 329 3.43 9.33 -0.49
N TYR A 330 3.28 8.39 0.46
CA TYR A 330 2.22 8.44 1.46
C TYR A 330 2.39 9.63 2.41
N LEU A 331 3.62 9.93 2.83
CA LEU A 331 3.93 11.08 3.67
C LEU A 331 3.72 12.39 2.89
N ILE A 332 4.13 12.40 1.61
CA ILE A 332 3.93 13.56 0.74
C ILE A 332 2.43 13.85 0.55
N LEU A 333 1.61 12.82 0.34
CA LEU A 333 0.15 12.99 0.25
C LEU A 333 -0.43 13.61 1.53
N ALA A 334 0.05 13.19 2.70
CA ALA A 334 -0.39 13.73 3.97
C ALA A 334 -0.04 15.20 4.13
N GLU A 335 1.15 15.61 3.69
CA GLU A 335 1.66 16.99 3.76
C GLU A 335 1.00 17.90 2.71
N VAL A 336 0.95 17.44 1.46
CA VAL A 336 0.48 18.24 0.32
C VAL A 336 -1.05 18.32 0.26
N PHE A 337 -1.75 17.22 0.61
CA PHE A 337 -3.20 17.11 0.51
C PHE A 337 -3.90 16.77 1.84
N PRO A 338 -3.63 17.46 2.96
CA PRO A 338 -4.13 17.06 4.28
C PRO A 338 -5.66 16.84 4.33
N PRO A 339 -6.52 17.70 3.70
CA PRO A 339 -7.96 17.49 3.74
C PRO A 339 -8.43 16.24 2.97
N HIS A 340 -7.64 15.79 1.98
CA HIS A 340 -7.94 14.63 1.15
C HIS A 340 -7.31 13.36 1.71
N PHE A 341 -6.27 13.49 2.49
CA PHE A 341 -5.55 12.37 3.07
C PHE A 341 -6.45 11.47 3.94
N GLU A 342 -7.31 12.07 4.77
CA GLU A 342 -8.30 11.32 5.55
C GLU A 342 -9.30 10.59 4.64
N LYS A 343 -9.76 11.24 3.57
CA LYS A 343 -10.66 10.62 2.58
C LYS A 343 -9.99 9.46 1.85
N ILE A 344 -8.71 9.61 1.47
CA ILE A 344 -7.91 8.55 0.85
C ILE A 344 -7.86 7.33 1.77
N ASN A 345 -7.52 7.53 3.04
CA ASN A 345 -7.42 6.45 4.03
C ASN A 345 -8.74 5.72 4.23
N ARG A 346 -9.85 6.45 4.35
CA ARG A 346 -11.19 5.86 4.44
C ARG A 346 -11.55 5.02 3.22
N HIS A 347 -11.18 5.46 2.01
CA HIS A 347 -11.40 4.69 0.79
C HIS A 347 -10.50 3.45 0.73
N ILE A 348 -9.24 3.52 1.20
CA ILE A 348 -8.35 2.36 1.29
C ILE A 348 -8.95 1.30 2.23
N GLU A 349 -9.43 1.70 3.40
CA GLU A 349 -10.08 0.79 4.36
C GLU A 349 -11.34 0.14 3.80
N ALA A 350 -12.15 0.89 3.05
CA ALA A 350 -13.36 0.36 2.42
C ALA A 350 -13.08 -0.50 1.17
N ASN A 351 -11.87 -0.38 0.59
CA ASN A 351 -11.50 -1.01 -0.67
C ASN A 351 -10.14 -1.72 -0.61
N PRO A 352 -9.92 -2.66 0.33
CA PRO A 352 -8.62 -3.30 0.49
C PRO A 352 -8.17 -4.14 -0.72
N HIS A 353 -9.06 -4.46 -1.66
CA HIS A 353 -8.78 -5.14 -2.93
C HIS A 353 -8.30 -4.19 -4.03
N VAL A 354 -8.39 -2.86 -3.83
CA VAL A 354 -7.99 -1.83 -4.79
C VAL A 354 -6.60 -1.32 -4.44
N SER A 355 -5.75 -1.16 -5.46
CA SER A 355 -4.45 -0.53 -5.26
C SER A 355 -4.61 0.88 -4.67
N PRO A 356 -3.85 1.24 -3.63
CA PRO A 356 -3.83 2.61 -3.11
C PRO A 356 -3.58 3.66 -4.18
N HIS A 357 -2.80 3.35 -5.22
CA HIS A 357 -2.53 4.23 -6.36
C HIS A 357 -3.77 4.56 -7.19
N GLY A 358 -4.64 3.57 -7.39
CA GLY A 358 -5.93 3.77 -8.05
C GLY A 358 -6.85 4.67 -7.23
N ILE A 359 -6.83 4.51 -5.91
CA ILE A 359 -7.61 5.33 -4.97
C ILE A 359 -7.09 6.77 -4.95
N ASP A 360 -5.77 6.97 -4.86
CA ASP A 360 -5.14 8.28 -4.92
C ASP A 360 -5.57 9.02 -6.20
N ARG A 361 -5.42 8.35 -7.36
CA ARG A 361 -5.79 8.93 -8.66
C ARG A 361 -7.28 9.27 -8.74
N HIS A 362 -8.14 8.42 -8.21
CA HIS A 362 -9.58 8.68 -8.17
C HIS A 362 -9.95 9.93 -7.37
N LEU A 363 -9.27 10.15 -6.24
CA LEU A 363 -9.62 11.21 -5.29
C LEU A 363 -8.88 12.53 -5.54
N VAL A 364 -7.62 12.46 -5.98
CA VAL A 364 -6.76 13.64 -6.14
C VAL A 364 -6.20 13.83 -7.56
N GLY A 365 -6.46 12.90 -8.47
CA GLY A 365 -6.04 12.98 -9.88
C GLY A 365 -4.61 12.51 -10.16
N ILE A 366 -3.81 12.27 -9.13
CA ILE A 366 -2.43 11.79 -9.18
C ILE A 366 -2.23 10.70 -8.15
N ASN A 367 -1.18 9.89 -8.31
CA ASN A 367 -0.86 8.86 -7.33
C ASN A 367 0.43 9.19 -6.54
N ARG A 368 0.64 8.44 -5.47
CA ARG A 368 1.77 8.63 -4.56
C ARG A 368 3.12 8.35 -5.21
N ASP A 369 3.22 7.47 -6.21
CA ASP A 369 4.48 7.18 -6.91
C ASP A 369 4.89 8.35 -7.81
N GLN A 370 3.93 9.00 -8.48
CA GLN A 370 4.18 10.23 -9.24
C GLN A 370 4.74 11.33 -8.32
N LEU A 371 4.11 11.50 -7.14
CA LEU A 371 4.58 12.47 -6.13
C LEU A 371 5.97 12.13 -5.61
N SER A 372 6.24 10.84 -5.34
CA SER A 372 7.55 10.40 -4.87
C SER A 372 8.65 10.70 -5.89
N GLY A 373 8.46 10.26 -7.14
CA GLY A 373 9.44 10.50 -8.21
C GLY A 373 9.70 11.99 -8.41
N TRP A 374 8.62 12.78 -8.57
CA TRP A 374 8.72 14.22 -8.78
C TRP A 374 9.42 14.96 -7.61
N LEU A 375 9.11 14.64 -6.35
CA LEU A 375 9.80 15.27 -5.22
C LEU A 375 11.28 14.90 -5.16
N MET A 376 11.63 13.66 -5.47
CA MET A 376 13.03 13.23 -5.53
C MET A 376 13.79 13.97 -6.64
N GLU A 377 13.20 14.18 -7.81
CA GLU A 377 13.78 15.02 -8.87
C GLU A 377 13.94 16.47 -8.41
N PHE A 378 12.92 17.03 -7.80
CA PHE A 378 12.97 18.40 -7.24
C PHE A 378 14.08 18.57 -6.20
N TRP A 379 14.38 17.52 -5.43
CA TRP A 379 15.50 17.51 -4.48
C TRP A 379 16.85 17.12 -5.10
N ASN A 380 16.92 16.99 -6.42
CA ASN A 380 18.11 16.56 -7.16
C ASN A 380 18.68 15.22 -6.67
N MET A 381 17.79 14.29 -6.35
CA MET A 381 18.18 12.91 -6.04
C MET A 381 18.66 12.18 -7.30
N PRO A 382 19.47 11.13 -7.16
CA PRO A 382 19.89 10.33 -8.29
C PRO A 382 18.70 9.80 -9.10
N GLU A 383 18.84 9.79 -10.43
CA GLU A 383 17.81 9.32 -11.35
C GLU A 383 17.36 7.89 -11.04
N SER A 384 18.30 7.02 -10.65
CA SER A 384 17.99 5.66 -10.19
C SER A 384 16.99 5.60 -9.02
N ILE A 385 17.04 6.57 -8.08
CA ILE A 385 16.06 6.67 -6.99
C ILE A 385 14.73 7.23 -7.50
N CYS A 386 14.77 8.26 -8.33
CA CYS A 386 13.56 8.86 -8.92
C CYS A 386 12.76 7.79 -9.70
N ASN A 387 13.43 7.06 -10.60
CA ASN A 387 12.84 5.99 -11.40
C ASN A 387 12.37 4.83 -10.54
N ALA A 388 13.18 4.42 -9.54
CA ALA A 388 12.79 3.34 -8.64
C ALA A 388 11.46 3.62 -7.94
N LEU A 389 11.30 4.81 -7.36
CA LEU A 389 10.08 5.19 -6.64
C LEU A 389 8.91 5.47 -7.58
N ARG A 390 9.17 6.02 -8.77
CA ARG A 390 8.15 6.33 -9.77
C ARG A 390 7.51 5.06 -10.36
N HIS A 391 8.31 4.02 -10.59
CA HIS A 391 7.91 2.80 -11.29
C HIS A 391 7.83 1.55 -10.41
N GLN A 392 7.92 1.69 -9.09
CA GLN A 392 7.94 0.57 -8.14
C GLN A 392 6.72 -0.36 -8.17
N ASN A 393 5.62 0.05 -8.77
CA ASN A 393 4.39 -0.74 -8.93
C ASN A 393 4.11 -1.15 -10.38
N ASP A 394 5.06 -0.90 -11.31
CA ASP A 394 4.98 -1.33 -12.70
C ASP A 394 5.92 -2.52 -12.96
N PRO A 395 5.40 -3.77 -13.00
CA PRO A 395 6.21 -4.96 -13.25
C PRO A 395 6.70 -5.07 -14.70
N THR A 396 6.29 -4.15 -15.57
CA THR A 396 6.66 -4.13 -17.00
C THR A 396 7.69 -3.06 -17.32
N TYR A 397 8.07 -2.24 -16.34
CA TYR A 397 9.06 -1.18 -16.54
C TYR A 397 10.43 -1.78 -16.90
N ASP A 398 10.96 -1.34 -18.04
CA ASP A 398 12.23 -1.78 -18.63
C ASP A 398 13.19 -0.61 -18.97
N GLY A 399 12.93 0.57 -18.40
CA GLY A 399 13.76 1.76 -18.54
C GLY A 399 15.11 1.66 -17.83
N GLU A 400 15.85 2.76 -17.82
CA GLU A 400 17.16 2.86 -17.15
C GLU A 400 17.00 2.59 -15.65
N ASP A 401 17.93 1.83 -15.06
CA ASP A 401 17.95 1.45 -13.64
C ASP A 401 16.67 0.69 -13.19
N SER A 402 15.96 0.00 -14.11
CA SER A 402 14.71 -0.70 -13.82
C SER A 402 14.84 -1.79 -12.74
N GLU A 403 16.05 -2.31 -12.50
CA GLU A 403 16.29 -3.30 -11.46
C GLU A 403 15.92 -2.79 -10.07
N TYR A 404 16.07 -1.50 -9.76
CA TYR A 404 15.68 -0.95 -8.45
C TYR A 404 14.17 -0.94 -8.25
N SER A 405 13.40 -0.52 -9.27
CA SER A 405 11.93 -0.53 -9.21
C SER A 405 11.38 -1.95 -9.11
N LEU A 406 11.95 -2.88 -9.89
CA LEU A 406 11.53 -4.28 -9.89
C LEU A 406 11.89 -5.00 -8.59
N LEU A 407 13.01 -4.65 -7.95
CA LEU A 407 13.38 -5.16 -6.62
C LEU A 407 12.38 -4.71 -5.55
N ILE A 408 11.95 -3.44 -5.57
CA ILE A 408 10.90 -2.94 -4.66
C ILE A 408 9.58 -3.66 -4.97
N TYR A 409 9.20 -3.78 -6.24
CA TYR A 409 8.00 -4.52 -6.64
C TYR A 409 8.00 -5.94 -6.09
N LEU A 410 9.10 -6.67 -6.29
CA LEU A 410 9.26 -8.05 -5.84
C LEU A 410 9.19 -8.14 -4.31
N ALA A 411 9.95 -7.31 -3.59
CA ALA A 411 9.98 -7.27 -2.13
C ALA A 411 8.59 -6.98 -1.54
N ASN A 412 7.90 -5.96 -2.04
CA ASN A 412 6.55 -5.60 -1.61
C ASN A 412 5.56 -6.77 -1.79
N ASN A 413 5.57 -7.42 -2.96
CA ASN A 413 4.63 -8.51 -3.21
C ASN A 413 4.95 -9.76 -2.37
N LEU A 414 6.21 -10.08 -2.16
CA LEU A 414 6.61 -11.19 -1.30
C LEU A 414 6.26 -10.93 0.17
N LEU A 415 6.53 -9.74 0.70
CA LEU A 415 6.23 -9.38 2.09
C LEU A 415 4.72 -9.33 2.37
N ARG A 416 3.90 -8.90 1.40
CA ARG A 416 2.44 -8.93 1.50
C ARG A 416 1.88 -10.35 1.66
N GLN A 417 2.53 -11.37 1.07
CA GLN A 417 2.13 -12.77 1.23
C GLN A 417 2.24 -13.27 2.69
N HIS A 418 2.97 -12.53 3.52
CA HIS A 418 3.21 -12.86 4.93
C HIS A 418 2.62 -11.82 5.90
N ASP A 419 1.76 -10.92 5.44
CA ASP A 419 1.11 -9.88 6.25
C ASP A 419 2.07 -8.96 7.01
N VAL A 420 3.28 -8.79 6.50
CA VAL A 420 4.33 -7.96 7.12
C VAL A 420 4.19 -6.50 6.72
N ILE A 421 3.60 -6.26 5.56
CA ILE A 421 3.28 -4.92 5.06
C ILE A 421 1.84 -4.86 4.56
N THR A 422 1.26 -3.66 4.59
CA THR A 422 -0.10 -3.42 4.09
C THR A 422 -0.10 -3.24 2.57
N GLY A 423 -1.22 -3.51 1.94
CA GLY A 423 -1.38 -3.30 0.50
C GLY A 423 -2.63 -3.96 -0.07
N ALA A 424 -2.88 -3.70 -1.35
CA ALA A 424 -3.96 -4.36 -2.07
C ALA A 424 -3.69 -5.86 -2.22
N SER A 425 -4.75 -6.58 -2.55
CA SER A 425 -4.71 -8.01 -2.74
C SER A 425 -3.63 -8.45 -3.73
N LEU A 426 -3.05 -9.59 -3.44
CA LEU A 426 -1.94 -10.16 -4.16
C LEU A 426 -2.32 -10.53 -5.58
N GLN A 427 -1.61 -9.95 -6.54
CA GLN A 427 -1.54 -10.49 -7.89
C GLN A 427 -0.35 -11.46 -7.98
N PRO A 428 -0.43 -12.51 -8.80
CA PRO A 428 0.74 -13.34 -9.07
C PRO A 428 1.89 -12.46 -9.59
N ILE A 429 3.08 -12.65 -9.01
CA ILE A 429 4.27 -11.94 -9.49
C ILE A 429 4.60 -12.48 -10.89
N PRO A 430 4.66 -11.62 -11.93
CA PRO A 430 4.96 -12.08 -13.28
C PRO A 430 6.35 -12.72 -13.36
N ASP A 431 6.46 -13.83 -14.11
CA ASP A 431 7.74 -14.51 -14.35
C ASP A 431 8.78 -13.58 -15.01
N THR A 432 8.32 -12.54 -15.71
CA THR A 432 9.20 -11.53 -16.34
C THR A 432 10.02 -10.78 -15.30
N VAL A 433 9.48 -10.47 -14.13
CA VAL A 433 10.19 -9.79 -13.03
C VAL A 433 11.37 -10.64 -12.55
N TYR A 434 11.13 -11.92 -12.27
CA TYR A 434 12.19 -12.85 -11.86
C TYR A 434 13.28 -13.00 -12.93
N LYS A 435 12.88 -13.05 -14.22
CA LYS A 435 13.83 -13.15 -15.35
C LYS A 435 14.67 -11.90 -15.53
N GLN A 436 14.07 -10.70 -15.43
CA GLN A 436 14.81 -9.45 -15.55
C GLN A 436 15.81 -9.26 -14.41
N LEU A 437 15.44 -9.64 -13.18
CA LEU A 437 16.33 -9.58 -12.03
C LEU A 437 17.33 -10.76 -11.97
N ASN A 438 17.20 -11.78 -12.83
CA ASN A 438 17.95 -13.03 -12.76
C ASN A 438 17.89 -13.68 -11.36
N ILE A 439 16.71 -13.67 -10.73
CA ILE A 439 16.44 -14.26 -9.42
C ILE A 439 15.62 -15.53 -9.60
N ASP A 440 16.00 -16.59 -8.90
CA ASP A 440 15.19 -17.80 -8.79
C ASP A 440 14.02 -17.56 -7.81
N PRO A 441 12.76 -17.89 -8.19
CA PRO A 441 11.60 -17.67 -7.33
C PRO A 441 11.68 -18.37 -5.96
N GLU A 442 12.27 -19.57 -5.88
CA GLU A 442 12.41 -20.30 -4.62
C GLU A 442 13.46 -19.65 -3.72
N GLN A 443 14.57 -19.14 -4.30
CA GLN A 443 15.56 -18.37 -3.54
C GLN A 443 14.96 -17.05 -3.02
N ALA A 444 14.10 -16.39 -3.79
CA ALA A 444 13.42 -15.18 -3.32
C ALA A 444 12.50 -15.46 -2.12
N LYS A 445 11.79 -16.59 -2.11
CA LYS A 445 10.98 -17.03 -0.96
C LYS A 445 11.86 -17.32 0.27
N GLU A 446 13.02 -17.95 0.07
CA GLU A 446 13.97 -18.22 1.15
C GLU A 446 14.51 -16.93 1.76
N VAL A 447 14.80 -15.91 0.94
CA VAL A 447 15.16 -14.57 1.42
C VAL A 447 14.11 -14.02 2.37
N VAL A 448 12.83 -14.07 1.99
CA VAL A 448 11.76 -13.56 2.86
C VAL A 448 11.64 -14.38 4.14
N ALA A 449 11.77 -15.71 4.08
CA ALA A 449 11.78 -16.55 5.29
C ALA A 449 12.87 -16.10 6.27
N ASN A 450 14.09 -15.82 5.79
CA ASN A 450 15.19 -15.33 6.63
C ASN A 450 14.92 -13.92 7.21
N ILE A 451 14.27 -13.03 6.43
CA ILE A 451 13.83 -11.72 6.93
C ILE A 451 12.80 -11.87 8.05
N LEU A 452 11.88 -12.81 7.92
CA LEU A 452 10.87 -13.10 8.96
C LEU A 452 11.48 -13.71 10.23
N GLU A 453 12.55 -14.49 10.11
CA GLU A 453 13.31 -14.97 11.26
C GLU A 453 13.99 -13.83 12.04
N SER A 454 14.38 -12.75 11.35
CA SER A 454 14.98 -11.55 11.94
C SER A 454 13.94 -10.49 12.36
N ASN A 455 12.68 -10.88 12.56
CA ASN A 455 11.55 -9.99 12.80
C ASN A 455 11.75 -9.05 14.02
N GLU A 456 12.27 -9.57 15.14
CA GLU A 456 12.45 -8.77 16.37
C GLU A 456 13.56 -7.73 16.21
N GLU A 457 14.64 -8.07 15.51
CA GLU A 457 15.75 -7.17 15.22
C GLU A 457 15.32 -6.03 14.28
N LEU A 458 14.54 -6.35 13.23
CA LEU A 458 14.05 -5.35 12.29
C LEU A 458 13.00 -4.43 12.91
N LYS A 459 12.14 -4.95 13.79
CA LYS A 459 11.22 -4.12 14.58
C LYS A 459 11.95 -3.16 15.51
N ALA A 460 13.00 -3.63 16.18
CA ALA A 460 13.82 -2.76 17.04
C ALA A 460 14.43 -1.60 16.25
N ILE A 461 14.97 -1.88 15.06
CA ILE A 461 15.48 -0.86 14.14
C ILE A 461 14.37 0.15 13.77
N ALA A 462 13.18 -0.33 13.41
CA ALA A 462 12.06 0.52 13.01
C ALA A 462 11.58 1.43 14.14
N GLN A 463 11.54 0.94 15.38
CA GLN A 463 11.14 1.71 16.56
C GLN A 463 12.07 2.90 16.83
N GLU A 464 13.37 2.79 16.53
CA GLU A 464 14.32 3.90 16.65
C GLU A 464 14.04 5.04 15.66
N LEU A 465 13.32 4.76 14.56
CA LEU A 465 12.92 5.76 13.56
C LEU A 465 11.63 6.49 13.94
N GLU A 466 10.81 5.91 14.79
CA GLU A 466 9.53 6.48 15.23
C GLU A 466 9.70 7.50 16.38
N GLY A 467 10.81 7.43 17.12
CA GLY A 467 11.13 8.26 18.28
C GLY A 467 11.96 9.46 17.98
#